data_9dfe8a9470f6fdcd69278bde960739a9
#
_entry.id   9dfe8a9470f6fdcd69278bde960739a9
#
_cell.length_a   1.000
_cell.length_b   1.000
_cell.length_c   1.000
_cell.angle_alpha   90.00
_cell.angle_beta   90.00
_cell.angle_gamma   90.00
#
_symmetry.space_group_name_H-M   'P 1'
#
loop_
_entity.id
_entity.type
_entity.pdbx_description
1 polymer ?
#
loop_
_entity_poly.entity_id
_entity_poly.type
_entity_poly.pdbx_seq_one_letter_code
_entity_poly.pdbx_strand_id
1 'polypeptide(L)'
;MSGDLRKRWTKRPARGAEEEPRTLGISGAGENPWTPGIFRAAALLAAVFLVSGCAGKNVPSGTEPPRGGLQEEVSEHSPRYDLREENSELPSCYDPREESLKLPSRYDLREEISMLPAADQGDLGTCWAFASLAAVETSMAEEDRARLSADHMIWQNGFGTGTDGGDYGMAMAYLLAWKGPVLEEQDPYGDGMSPEGLEPVCHVQEIRILPEKDYEAIKRAVYEYGGVESAVYIPADFGKTGAGELEAGEFWTGEALCYQGTQEANHDIVIVGWDDHYPKENFSAKPEADGAFLCLNSWGSGFGEDGYFYVSYEDSQIGVYGISYSGLEDADHYSRIYQTDLRGWTGQMGYGSSSAWFANVYTAQETERIAACGFYATVPDTSYRVYGAVLPEEPGGAESSAQPTGEEPSGEKLPEKELSGKEPSGAEKRSDIESAFAERNLLAEGTLSYAGFYTISWEDGLFAEEGSRFALLVEIDSPGTAQPVAVEYGEDSRGGSRGDVDIPGGEGYISFDGKSWQSAEENGGSRICLKAYGRSIEKESRESNGA
;
A
#
# COMPACT_ATOMS: atom_id res chain seq x y z
N MET A 1 37.45 29.37 -28.02
CA MET A 1 36.65 30.38 -28.72
C MET A 1 35.26 30.30 -28.12
N SER A 2 35.05 31.23 -27.32
CA SER A 2 33.90 31.66 -26.55
C SER A 2 32.71 32.04 -27.43
N GLY A 3 31.50 31.75 -26.99
CA GLY A 3 30.26 32.23 -27.58
C GLY A 3 29.15 32.20 -26.56
N ASP A 4 29.04 33.30 -25.85
CA ASP A 4 28.04 33.73 -24.90
C ASP A 4 26.70 33.98 -25.62
N LEU A 5 25.60 33.42 -25.16
CA LEU A 5 24.24 33.80 -25.57
C LEU A 5 23.28 33.87 -24.37
N ARG A 6 23.39 34.96 -23.60
CA ARG A 6 22.32 35.48 -22.77
C ARG A 6 21.32 36.26 -23.64
N LYS A 7 20.06 35.87 -23.72
CA LYS A 7 18.91 36.68 -24.18
C LYS A 7 17.75 36.49 -23.20
N ARG A 8 17.56 37.45 -22.31
CA ARG A 8 16.52 38.50 -22.23
C ARG A 8 15.09 38.02 -22.56
N TRP A 9 14.28 37.83 -21.53
CA TRP A 9 12.83 37.93 -21.65
C TRP A 9 12.32 39.17 -20.93
N THR A 10 11.66 40.03 -21.71
CA THR A 10 11.07 41.28 -21.30
C THR A 10 9.64 41.06 -20.82
N LYS A 11 9.29 41.72 -19.69
CA LYS A 11 7.96 41.83 -19.11
C LYS A 11 6.94 42.39 -20.13
N ARG A 12 5.71 41.84 -20.12
CA ARG A 12 4.51 42.46 -20.64
C ARG A 12 3.54 42.82 -19.50
N PRO A 13 2.80 43.92 -19.59
CA PRO A 13 2.05 44.49 -18.47
C PRO A 13 0.65 43.90 -18.32
N ALA A 14 0.14 43.98 -17.07
CA ALA A 14 -1.19 43.65 -16.62
C ALA A 14 -2.30 44.43 -17.34
N ARG A 15 -3.41 43.77 -17.64
CA ARG A 15 -4.73 44.40 -17.80
C ARG A 15 -5.68 43.75 -16.81
N GLY A 16 -6.24 44.56 -15.93
CA GLY A 16 -7.23 44.16 -14.95
C GLY A 16 -8.60 43.89 -15.56
N ALA A 17 -9.31 43.01 -14.93
CA ALA A 17 -10.76 42.99 -14.84
C ALA A 17 -11.11 42.35 -13.49
N GLU A 18 -11.74 43.13 -12.63
CA GLU A 18 -12.38 42.70 -11.40
C GLU A 18 -13.59 41.84 -11.76
N GLU A 19 -13.63 40.61 -11.27
CA GLU A 19 -14.86 39.83 -11.10
C GLU A 19 -14.86 39.24 -9.69
N GLU A 20 -15.96 39.49 -8.96
CA GLU A 20 -16.23 39.06 -7.60
C GLU A 20 -16.31 37.52 -7.50
N PRO A 21 -15.87 36.89 -6.38
CA PRO A 21 -15.99 35.48 -6.19
C PRO A 21 -17.44 35.09 -5.85
N ARG A 22 -18.05 34.30 -6.71
CA ARG A 22 -19.31 33.58 -6.40
C ARG A 22 -19.03 32.47 -5.42
N THR A 23 -19.56 32.60 -4.23
CA THR A 23 -19.67 31.54 -3.23
C THR A 23 -20.48 30.39 -3.79
N LEU A 24 -19.82 29.27 -4.05
CA LEU A 24 -20.44 27.96 -4.25
C LEU A 24 -20.48 27.23 -2.90
N GLY A 25 -21.68 27.06 -2.37
CA GLY A 25 -21.93 26.24 -1.19
C GLY A 25 -21.71 24.78 -1.56
N ILE A 26 -20.72 24.13 -0.92
CA ILE A 26 -20.51 22.69 -0.97
C ILE A 26 -21.24 22.08 0.20
N SER A 27 -22.41 21.47 -0.06
CA SER A 27 -23.06 20.54 0.84
C SER A 27 -22.94 19.15 0.22
N GLY A 28 -22.19 18.26 0.86
CA GLY A 28 -22.08 16.85 0.48
C GLY A 28 -20.75 16.26 0.89
N ALA A 29 -20.52 16.11 2.20
CA ALA A 29 -19.44 15.28 2.71
C ALA A 29 -19.80 13.81 2.47
N GLY A 30 -19.28 13.22 1.40
CA GLY A 30 -19.22 11.78 1.23
C GLY A 30 -18.09 11.24 2.10
N GLU A 31 -18.43 10.31 2.99
CA GLU A 31 -17.46 9.68 3.88
C GLU A 31 -16.42 8.89 3.06
N ASN A 32 -15.15 9.16 3.31
CA ASN A 32 -14.03 8.42 2.76
C ASN A 32 -14.06 6.98 3.33
N PRO A 33 -14.00 5.91 2.53
CA PRO A 33 -13.91 4.54 3.05
C PRO A 33 -12.68 4.32 3.92
N TRP A 34 -11.68 5.17 3.81
CA TRP A 34 -10.45 5.18 4.59
C TRP A 34 -10.48 6.16 5.79
N THR A 35 -11.62 6.79 6.09
CA THR A 35 -11.70 7.62 7.29
C THR A 35 -11.74 6.76 8.56
N PRO A 36 -11.14 7.20 9.68
CA PRO A 36 -11.13 6.47 10.96
C PRO A 36 -12.51 6.04 11.48
N GLY A 37 -13.59 6.60 10.93
CA GLY A 37 -14.96 6.24 11.30
C GLY A 37 -15.36 4.81 10.92
N ILE A 38 -14.80 4.20 9.89
CA ILE A 38 -15.14 2.82 9.49
C ILE A 38 -14.44 1.81 10.41
N PHE A 39 -13.19 2.08 10.83
CA PHE A 39 -12.51 1.25 11.82
C PHE A 39 -13.11 1.34 13.22
N ARG A 40 -13.73 2.49 13.61
CA ARG A 40 -14.46 2.61 14.88
C ARG A 40 -15.66 1.69 15.00
N ALA A 41 -16.31 1.33 13.91
CA ALA A 41 -17.46 0.40 13.95
C ALA A 41 -17.03 -1.05 14.25
N ALA A 42 -15.84 -1.47 13.80
CA ALA A 42 -15.31 -2.80 14.09
C ALA A 42 -14.74 -2.92 15.52
N ALA A 43 -14.07 -1.87 16.02
CA ALA A 43 -13.53 -1.85 17.39
C ALA A 43 -14.61 -1.73 18.48
N LEU A 44 -15.75 -1.05 18.20
CA LEU A 44 -16.85 -0.91 19.15
C LEU A 44 -17.68 -2.19 19.34
N LEU A 45 -17.65 -3.13 18.39
CA LEU A 45 -18.31 -4.44 18.53
C LEU A 45 -17.49 -5.44 19.37
N ALA A 46 -16.16 -5.26 19.48
CA ALA A 46 -15.30 -6.10 20.33
C ALA A 46 -15.35 -5.69 21.81
N ALA A 47 -15.72 -4.45 22.14
CA ALA A 47 -15.71 -3.93 23.52
C ALA A 47 -17.00 -4.24 24.34
N VAL A 48 -18.06 -4.79 23.75
CA VAL A 48 -19.35 -5.02 24.43
C VAL A 48 -19.50 -6.41 25.05
N PHE A 49 -18.56 -7.35 24.88
CA PHE A 49 -18.69 -8.73 25.38
C PHE A 49 -17.77 -9.15 26.52
N LEU A 50 -17.12 -8.23 27.25
CA LEU A 50 -16.31 -8.57 28.43
C LEU A 50 -16.70 -7.83 29.71
N VAL A 51 -17.98 -7.96 30.11
CA VAL A 51 -18.36 -7.78 31.51
C VAL A 51 -19.41 -8.82 31.87
N SER A 52 -19.03 -9.97 32.32
CA SER A 52 -19.78 -10.76 33.30
C SER A 52 -18.95 -11.94 33.82
N GLY A 53 -18.58 -11.86 35.11
CA GLY A 53 -18.64 -13.02 35.98
C GLY A 53 -17.35 -13.68 36.42
N CYS A 54 -17.04 -13.39 37.68
CA CYS A 54 -16.75 -14.27 38.80
C CYS A 54 -15.32 -14.45 39.33
N ALA A 55 -15.11 -13.70 40.40
CA ALA A 55 -14.66 -14.19 41.74
C ALA A 55 -13.66 -15.35 41.87
N GLY A 56 -12.45 -14.98 42.38
CA GLY A 56 -11.83 -15.59 43.54
C GLY A 56 -11.04 -16.89 43.40
N LYS A 57 -9.73 -16.79 43.65
CA LYS A 57 -9.06 -17.54 44.72
C LYS A 57 -7.56 -17.16 44.84
N ASN A 58 -7.18 -16.85 46.07
CA ASN A 58 -5.80 -16.66 46.55
C ASN A 58 -4.96 -17.94 46.43
N VAL A 59 -3.67 -17.81 46.09
CA VAL A 59 -2.60 -18.71 46.51
C VAL A 59 -1.30 -17.93 46.67
N PRO A 60 -0.38 -18.31 47.60
CA PRO A 60 0.50 -17.40 48.32
C PRO A 60 1.92 -17.29 47.75
N SER A 61 2.58 -16.25 48.29
CA SER A 61 3.98 -15.90 48.18
C SER A 61 4.97 -17.03 48.51
N GLY A 62 6.08 -17.12 47.77
CA GLY A 62 7.26 -17.84 48.26
C GLY A 62 8.41 -17.92 47.28
N THR A 63 9.53 -17.27 47.66
CA THR A 63 10.93 -17.56 47.39
C THR A 63 11.57 -17.07 46.08
N GLU A 64 12.40 -16.05 46.23
CA GLU A 64 13.51 -15.68 45.34
C GLU A 64 14.54 -16.83 45.20
N PRO A 65 15.18 -16.96 44.06
CA PRO A 65 16.53 -17.52 43.96
C PRO A 65 17.57 -16.47 43.46
N PRO A 66 18.87 -16.78 43.55
CA PRO A 66 19.91 -15.81 43.79
C PRO A 66 20.49 -15.17 42.50
N ARG A 67 21.01 -13.95 42.68
CA ARG A 67 21.82 -13.18 41.73
C ARG A 67 23.09 -13.93 41.33
N GLY A 68 23.22 -14.24 40.06
CA GLY A 68 24.45 -14.64 39.39
C GLY A 68 24.62 -13.80 38.14
N GLY A 69 25.57 -12.86 38.14
CA GLY A 69 25.84 -11.98 37.01
C GLY A 69 26.51 -12.72 35.85
N LEU A 70 26.00 -12.49 34.67
CA LEU A 70 26.74 -12.60 33.43
C LEU A 70 26.43 -11.32 32.67
N GLN A 71 27.46 -10.49 32.48
CA GLN A 71 27.43 -9.40 31.52
C GLN A 71 27.54 -10.03 30.15
N GLU A 72 26.45 -10.10 29.42
CA GLU A 72 26.46 -10.26 27.98
C GLU A 72 26.57 -8.85 27.35
N GLU A 73 27.64 -8.64 26.61
CA GLU A 73 27.79 -7.51 25.71
C GLU A 73 26.69 -7.65 24.64
N VAL A 74 25.69 -6.79 24.72
CA VAL A 74 24.66 -6.64 23.69
C VAL A 74 25.31 -5.94 22.51
N SER A 75 25.44 -6.64 21.39
CA SER A 75 25.81 -6.07 20.10
C SER A 75 24.73 -5.04 19.70
N GLU A 76 25.14 -3.78 19.61
CA GLU A 76 24.27 -2.61 19.29
C GLU A 76 23.97 -2.47 17.79
N HIS A 77 23.73 -3.54 17.06
CA HIS A 77 23.38 -3.43 15.65
C HIS A 77 22.00 -4.04 15.41
N SER A 78 21.09 -3.23 14.86
CA SER A 78 19.79 -3.65 14.37
C SER A 78 19.97 -4.72 13.28
N PRO A 79 19.28 -5.84 13.33
CA PRO A 79 19.29 -6.82 12.24
C PRO A 79 18.47 -6.28 11.08
N ARG A 80 19.07 -5.45 10.24
CA ARG A 80 18.49 -5.10 8.95
C ARG A 80 18.76 -6.24 7.98
N TYR A 81 17.71 -6.67 7.30
CA TYR A 81 17.83 -7.62 6.21
C TYR A 81 18.61 -6.98 5.08
N ASP A 82 19.77 -7.52 4.78
CA ASP A 82 20.46 -7.30 3.52
C ASP A 82 19.74 -8.14 2.46
N LEU A 83 19.02 -7.50 1.57
CA LEU A 83 18.23 -8.13 0.51
C LEU A 83 19.07 -8.92 -0.51
N ARG A 84 20.39 -8.96 -0.34
CA ARG A 84 21.36 -9.62 -1.24
C ARG A 84 21.87 -10.97 -0.76
N GLU A 85 21.42 -11.47 0.39
CA GLU A 85 21.75 -12.87 0.73
C GLU A 85 20.88 -13.82 -0.10
N GLU A 86 21.54 -14.68 -0.87
CA GLU A 86 21.04 -15.65 -1.84
C GLU A 86 20.14 -16.76 -1.25
N ASN A 87 19.21 -16.43 -0.39
CA ASN A 87 18.11 -17.28 0.04
C ASN A 87 16.96 -16.37 0.47
N SER A 88 16.37 -15.65 -0.50
CA SER A 88 15.15 -14.90 -0.25
C SER A 88 13.94 -15.84 -0.24
N GLU A 89 13.83 -16.67 0.79
CA GLU A 89 12.50 -16.99 1.29
C GLU A 89 11.94 -15.66 1.79
N LEU A 90 10.98 -15.07 1.08
CA LEU A 90 10.14 -14.02 1.67
C LEU A 90 9.66 -14.57 3.01
N PRO A 91 9.85 -13.88 4.14
CA PRO A 91 9.54 -14.45 5.43
C PRO A 91 8.09 -14.91 5.42
N SER A 92 7.90 -16.19 5.71
CA SER A 92 6.60 -16.73 6.10
C SER A 92 5.99 -15.74 7.09
N CYS A 93 4.81 -15.19 6.80
CA CYS A 93 4.20 -14.02 7.43
C CYS A 93 3.98 -14.10 8.95
N TYR A 94 4.50 -15.11 9.61
CA TYR A 94 4.57 -15.25 11.06
C TYR A 94 6.01 -15.57 11.45
N ASP A 95 6.73 -14.60 12.02
CA ASP A 95 8.01 -14.85 12.68
C ASP A 95 7.79 -14.98 14.19
N PRO A 96 7.97 -16.20 14.77
CA PRO A 96 7.90 -16.38 16.21
C PRO A 96 8.94 -15.56 17.00
N ARG A 97 9.90 -14.91 16.32
CA ARG A 97 10.89 -14.01 16.91
C ARG A 97 10.31 -12.63 17.21
N GLU A 98 9.17 -12.24 16.61
CA GLU A 98 8.51 -10.96 16.89
C GLU A 98 8.13 -10.78 18.38
N GLU A 99 7.79 -11.85 19.09
CA GLU A 99 7.44 -11.78 20.53
C GLU A 99 8.64 -11.58 21.48
N SER A 100 9.88 -11.78 21.01
CA SER A 100 11.07 -11.79 21.86
C SER A 100 11.93 -10.52 21.76
N LEU A 101 11.68 -9.65 20.79
CA LEU A 101 12.47 -8.44 20.56
C LEU A 101 12.17 -7.39 21.63
N LYS A 102 13.15 -7.11 22.49
CA LYS A 102 13.05 -6.02 23.46
C LYS A 102 13.53 -4.73 22.82
N LEU A 103 12.61 -3.85 22.48
CA LEU A 103 12.93 -2.54 21.94
C LEU A 103 13.70 -1.67 22.96
N PRO A 104 14.66 -0.83 22.51
CA PRO A 104 15.33 0.15 23.34
C PRO A 104 14.35 1.24 23.78
N SER A 105 14.65 1.92 24.90
CA SER A 105 13.83 3.07 25.35
C SER A 105 14.01 4.33 24.48
N ARG A 106 15.04 4.35 23.62
CA ARG A 106 15.28 5.40 22.62
C ARG A 106 15.82 4.74 21.35
N TYR A 107 15.31 5.17 20.23
CA TYR A 107 15.79 4.79 18.90
C TYR A 107 15.67 5.97 17.95
N ASP A 108 16.66 6.16 17.10
CA ASP A 108 16.72 7.25 16.15
C ASP A 108 17.28 6.71 14.83
N LEU A 109 16.41 6.60 13.82
CA LEU A 109 16.76 6.04 12.53
C LEU A 109 17.89 6.81 11.83
N ARG A 110 18.07 8.11 12.16
CA ARG A 110 19.18 8.95 11.65
C ARG A 110 20.55 8.49 12.12
N GLU A 111 20.60 7.74 13.23
CA GLU A 111 21.85 7.15 13.77
C GLU A 111 22.19 5.82 13.10
N GLU A 112 21.22 5.20 12.40
CA GLU A 112 21.33 3.86 11.79
C GLU A 112 21.54 3.90 10.28
N ILE A 113 20.98 4.91 9.58
CA ILE A 113 21.06 5.07 8.14
C ILE A 113 21.39 6.50 7.72
N SER A 114 21.90 6.66 6.51
CA SER A 114 22.05 7.97 5.88
C SER A 114 20.69 8.48 5.39
N MET A 115 20.01 9.27 6.22
CA MET A 115 18.74 9.87 5.83
C MET A 115 18.90 10.87 4.69
N LEU A 116 17.96 10.89 3.76
CA LEU A 116 17.88 11.96 2.76
C LEU A 116 17.42 13.27 3.43
N PRO A 117 17.84 14.44 2.94
CA PRO A 117 17.36 15.73 3.46
C PRO A 117 15.83 15.81 3.43
N ALA A 118 15.22 16.48 4.42
CA ALA A 118 13.78 16.68 4.43
C ALA A 118 13.29 17.36 3.15
N ALA A 119 12.28 16.78 2.50
CA ALA A 119 11.67 17.32 1.30
C ALA A 119 10.75 18.51 1.63
N ASP A 120 10.42 19.33 0.64
CA ASP A 120 9.53 20.47 0.78
C ASP A 120 8.35 20.37 -0.20
N GLN A 121 7.15 20.09 0.33
CA GLN A 121 5.92 20.01 -0.45
C GLN A 121 5.36 21.38 -0.88
N GLY A 122 5.90 22.47 -0.33
CA GLY A 122 5.39 23.82 -0.55
C GLY A 122 3.95 24.00 -0.04
N ASP A 123 3.14 24.73 -0.81
CA ASP A 123 1.77 25.11 -0.43
C ASP A 123 0.68 24.09 -0.87
N LEU A 124 1.06 22.97 -1.48
CA LEU A 124 0.11 21.98 -1.99
C LEU A 124 -0.28 20.95 -0.91
N GLY A 125 -1.47 20.37 -1.01
CA GLY A 125 -1.97 19.31 -0.12
C GLY A 125 -1.39 17.92 -0.46
N THR A 126 -0.07 17.82 -0.57
CA THR A 126 0.63 16.61 -1.07
C THR A 126 1.41 15.87 0.00
N CYS A 127 1.19 16.18 1.30
CA CYS A 127 1.88 15.53 2.42
C CYS A 127 1.79 14.00 2.38
N TRP A 128 0.66 13.44 1.96
CA TRP A 128 0.45 12.01 1.79
C TRP A 128 1.47 11.36 0.86
N ALA A 129 1.78 11.97 -0.29
CA ALA A 129 2.74 11.43 -1.24
C ALA A 129 4.18 11.53 -0.70
N PHE A 130 4.52 12.68 -0.07
CA PHE A 130 5.83 12.87 0.53
C PHE A 130 6.08 11.92 1.71
N ALA A 131 5.09 11.73 2.59
CA ALA A 131 5.22 10.84 3.73
C ALA A 131 5.35 9.37 3.30
N SER A 132 4.48 8.91 2.39
CA SER A 132 4.55 7.55 1.86
C SER A 132 5.91 7.27 1.20
N LEU A 133 6.38 8.16 0.31
CA LEU A 133 7.65 7.98 -0.37
C LEU A 133 8.84 8.08 0.59
N ALA A 134 8.83 9.01 1.56
CA ALA A 134 9.88 9.09 2.56
C ALA A 134 9.95 7.82 3.43
N ALA A 135 8.81 7.21 3.76
CA ALA A 135 8.78 5.92 4.44
C ALA A 135 9.41 4.81 3.57
N VAL A 136 9.07 4.73 2.27
CA VAL A 136 9.71 3.82 1.31
C VAL A 136 11.21 4.08 1.21
N GLU A 137 11.65 5.34 1.06
CA GLU A 137 13.07 5.72 0.98
C GLU A 137 13.87 5.22 2.19
N THR A 138 13.30 5.25 3.38
CA THR A 138 13.96 4.75 4.59
C THR A 138 14.09 3.23 4.63
N SER A 139 13.23 2.51 3.90
CA SER A 139 13.23 1.05 3.82
C SER A 139 14.17 0.53 2.71
N MET A 140 14.63 1.40 1.80
CA MET A 140 15.59 1.04 0.76
C MET A 140 16.97 0.71 1.33
N ALA A 141 17.70 -0.19 0.66
CA ALA A 141 19.09 -0.45 0.95
C ALA A 141 19.93 0.84 0.84
N GLU A 142 21.01 0.96 1.61
CA GLU A 142 21.82 2.18 1.70
C GLU A 142 22.36 2.61 0.32
N GLU A 143 22.82 1.68 -0.48
CA GLU A 143 23.39 1.92 -1.81
C GLU A 143 22.36 2.30 -2.87
N ASP A 144 21.08 1.93 -2.69
CA ASP A 144 20.00 2.18 -3.64
C ASP A 144 19.11 3.34 -3.19
N ARG A 145 19.35 3.88 -1.98
CA ARG A 145 18.53 4.94 -1.40
C ARG A 145 18.66 6.24 -2.17
N ALA A 146 17.58 6.65 -2.79
CA ALA A 146 17.50 7.85 -3.60
C ALA A 146 16.17 8.57 -3.36
N ARG A 147 16.10 9.86 -3.70
CA ARG A 147 14.86 10.63 -3.65
C ARG A 147 13.88 10.11 -4.70
N LEU A 148 12.68 9.77 -4.24
CA LEU A 148 11.58 9.32 -5.07
C LEU A 148 10.66 10.48 -5.47
N SER A 149 10.06 10.41 -6.66
CA SER A 149 9.24 11.47 -7.22
C SER A 149 7.86 11.53 -6.59
N ALA A 150 7.59 12.59 -5.87
CA ALA A 150 6.24 12.91 -5.39
C ALA A 150 5.32 13.31 -6.54
N ASP A 151 5.79 14.04 -7.55
CA ASP A 151 4.99 14.42 -8.72
C ASP A 151 4.47 13.20 -9.45
N HIS A 152 5.30 12.20 -9.72
CA HIS A 152 4.86 10.98 -10.39
C HIS A 152 3.75 10.27 -9.59
N MET A 153 3.89 10.12 -8.28
CA MET A 153 2.84 9.54 -7.44
C MET A 153 1.55 10.37 -7.48
N ILE A 154 1.65 11.70 -7.38
CA ILE A 154 0.50 12.61 -7.39
C ILE A 154 -0.30 12.52 -8.69
N TRP A 155 0.36 12.41 -9.83
CA TRP A 155 -0.31 12.40 -11.14
C TRP A 155 -0.66 11.00 -11.66
N GLN A 156 0.02 9.95 -11.18
CA GLN A 156 -0.16 8.57 -11.67
C GLN A 156 -0.90 7.63 -10.70
N ASN A 157 -1.44 8.14 -9.56
CA ASN A 157 -2.10 7.31 -8.54
C ASN A 157 -3.43 6.67 -8.99
N GLY A 158 -4.04 7.16 -10.08
CA GLY A 158 -5.29 6.59 -10.61
C GLY A 158 -6.58 7.15 -10.00
N PHE A 159 -6.50 8.06 -9.01
CA PHE A 159 -7.67 8.70 -8.38
C PHE A 159 -7.96 10.13 -8.90
N GLY A 160 -7.10 10.67 -9.76
CA GLY A 160 -7.27 11.98 -10.38
C GLY A 160 -6.46 13.07 -9.68
N THR A 161 -7.09 13.93 -8.90
CA THR A 161 -6.40 15.10 -8.31
C THR A 161 -5.68 14.73 -7.02
N GLY A 162 -4.35 14.77 -7.01
CA GLY A 162 -3.52 14.52 -5.83
C GLY A 162 -2.99 15.77 -5.13
N THR A 163 -3.27 17.00 -5.66
CA THR A 163 -2.70 18.24 -5.16
C THR A 163 -3.51 18.91 -4.05
N ASP A 164 -4.79 18.59 -3.92
CA ASP A 164 -5.72 19.17 -2.94
C ASP A 164 -5.92 18.28 -1.71
N GLY A 165 -5.09 17.25 -1.55
CA GLY A 165 -5.15 16.22 -0.51
C GLY A 165 -5.19 14.82 -1.10
N GLY A 166 -4.86 13.85 -0.26
CA GLY A 166 -4.87 12.42 -0.53
C GLY A 166 -4.72 11.65 0.76
N ASP A 167 -4.48 10.37 0.65
CA ASP A 167 -4.24 9.48 1.77
C ASP A 167 -3.32 8.30 1.36
N TYR A 168 -2.86 7.54 2.34
CA TYR A 168 -2.01 6.36 2.11
C TYR A 168 -2.64 5.33 1.16
N GLY A 169 -3.98 5.27 1.03
CA GLY A 169 -4.65 4.38 0.08
C GLY A 169 -4.33 4.73 -1.37
N MET A 170 -4.15 6.01 -1.69
CA MET A 170 -3.71 6.47 -3.02
C MET A 170 -2.25 6.08 -3.27
N ALA A 171 -1.38 6.19 -2.26
CA ALA A 171 0.01 5.76 -2.34
C ALA A 171 0.12 4.24 -2.50
N MET A 172 -0.64 3.46 -1.71
CA MET A 172 -0.72 2.00 -1.84
C MET A 172 -1.15 1.59 -3.25
N ALA A 173 -2.20 2.21 -3.80
CA ALA A 173 -2.68 1.92 -5.15
C ALA A 173 -1.59 2.16 -6.21
N TYR A 174 -0.87 3.27 -6.12
CA TYR A 174 0.23 3.62 -7.02
C TYR A 174 1.38 2.60 -6.97
N LEU A 175 1.85 2.29 -5.76
CA LEU A 175 2.97 1.37 -5.54
C LEU A 175 2.62 -0.06 -5.95
N LEU A 176 1.45 -0.55 -5.54
CA LEU A 176 1.01 -1.93 -5.76
C LEU A 176 0.52 -2.19 -7.20
N ALA A 177 0.20 -1.15 -7.97
CA ALA A 177 -0.07 -1.27 -9.40
C ALA A 177 1.20 -1.24 -10.26
N TRP A 178 2.39 -1.17 -9.64
CA TRP A 178 3.68 -1.04 -10.31
C TRP A 178 3.80 0.20 -11.20
N LYS A 179 3.14 1.28 -10.82
CA LYS A 179 3.27 2.57 -11.52
C LYS A 179 4.52 3.34 -11.12
N GLY A 180 5.09 3.00 -10.00
CA GLY A 180 6.32 3.51 -9.41
C GLY A 180 6.72 2.66 -8.20
N PRO A 181 7.67 3.18 -7.36
CA PRO A 181 8.19 4.56 -7.36
C PRO A 181 9.25 4.81 -8.45
N VAL A 182 9.34 6.06 -8.91
CA VAL A 182 10.38 6.52 -9.84
C VAL A 182 11.27 7.57 -9.18
N LEU A 183 12.44 7.86 -9.76
CA LEU A 183 13.37 8.84 -9.20
C LEU A 183 12.89 10.29 -9.39
N GLU A 184 13.09 11.13 -8.38
CA GLU A 184 12.83 12.58 -8.44
C GLU A 184 13.56 13.28 -9.60
N GLU A 185 14.76 12.82 -9.99
CA GLU A 185 15.49 13.38 -11.12
C GLU A 185 14.83 13.12 -12.48
N GLN A 186 13.95 12.10 -12.58
CA GLN A 186 13.23 11.75 -13.80
C GLN A 186 11.91 12.52 -13.92
N ASP A 187 11.31 12.90 -12.81
CA ASP A 187 10.06 13.64 -12.72
C ASP A 187 10.09 14.57 -11.51
N PRO A 188 10.73 15.75 -11.64
CA PRO A 188 10.93 16.69 -10.53
C PRO A 188 9.63 17.34 -10.06
N TYR A 189 9.49 17.47 -8.74
CA TYR A 189 8.30 18.03 -8.10
C TYR A 189 8.01 19.48 -8.50
N GLY A 190 6.74 19.76 -8.80
CA GLY A 190 6.16 21.10 -8.87
C GLY A 190 6.01 21.68 -10.27
N ASP A 191 6.19 20.91 -11.34
CA ASP A 191 5.95 21.38 -12.70
C ASP A 191 4.49 21.17 -13.18
N GLY A 192 3.71 20.37 -12.41
CA GLY A 192 2.28 20.14 -12.61
C GLY A 192 1.96 19.13 -13.71
N MET A 193 2.91 18.32 -14.11
CA MET A 193 2.76 17.24 -15.09
C MET A 193 3.72 16.10 -14.77
N SER A 194 3.38 14.91 -15.22
CA SER A 194 4.22 13.73 -15.08
C SER A 194 4.38 13.02 -16.42
N PRO A 195 5.61 12.66 -16.83
CA PRO A 195 5.86 11.88 -18.03
C PRO A 195 5.22 10.49 -17.93
N GLU A 196 4.70 9.99 -19.04
CA GLU A 196 4.26 8.59 -19.15
C GLU A 196 5.45 7.65 -19.40
N GLY A 197 5.34 6.40 -18.93
CA GLY A 197 6.28 5.32 -19.26
C GLY A 197 7.62 5.40 -18.57
N LEU A 198 7.70 6.05 -17.41
CA LEU A 198 8.84 5.91 -16.52
C LEU A 198 8.82 4.54 -15.85
N GLU A 199 10.00 3.92 -15.75
CA GLU A 199 10.13 2.60 -15.13
C GLU A 199 10.32 2.73 -13.61
N PRO A 200 9.63 1.93 -12.79
CA PRO A 200 9.85 1.86 -11.35
C PRO A 200 11.29 1.47 -11.01
N VAL A 201 11.84 2.04 -9.93
CA VAL A 201 13.18 1.66 -9.44
C VAL A 201 13.17 0.44 -8.53
N CYS A 202 12.03 0.17 -7.90
CA CYS A 202 11.78 -1.02 -7.11
C CYS A 202 10.28 -1.31 -7.08
N HIS A 203 9.89 -2.49 -6.58
CA HIS A 203 8.50 -2.82 -6.27
C HIS A 203 8.33 -3.02 -4.77
N VAL A 204 7.23 -2.46 -4.24
CA VAL A 204 6.81 -2.68 -2.85
C VAL A 204 5.90 -3.90 -2.83
N GLN A 205 6.31 -4.94 -2.11
CA GLN A 205 5.63 -6.24 -2.08
C GLN A 205 4.84 -6.46 -0.80
N GLU A 206 5.06 -5.64 0.23
CA GLU A 206 4.35 -5.72 1.49
C GLU A 206 4.09 -4.33 2.07
N ILE A 207 2.84 -4.08 2.46
CA ILE A 207 2.43 -2.86 3.16
C ILE A 207 1.57 -3.27 4.35
N ARG A 208 2.01 -2.92 5.56
CA ARG A 208 1.31 -3.22 6.81
C ARG A 208 0.55 -1.99 7.29
N ILE A 209 -0.71 -2.18 7.62
CA ILE A 209 -1.55 -1.19 8.29
C ILE A 209 -1.58 -1.56 9.78
N LEU A 210 -0.83 -0.82 10.57
CA LEU A 210 -0.67 -1.08 12.00
C LEU A 210 -1.93 -0.67 12.76
N PRO A 211 -2.28 -1.36 13.87
CA PRO A 211 -3.46 -1.02 14.66
C PRO A 211 -3.38 0.40 15.23
N GLU A 212 -4.55 1.07 15.30
CA GLU A 212 -4.67 2.42 15.85
C GLU A 212 -4.05 2.50 17.25
N LYS A 213 -3.14 3.46 17.47
CA LYS A 213 -2.49 3.73 18.75
C LYS A 213 -1.68 2.55 19.34
N ASP A 214 -1.37 1.56 18.53
CA ASP A 214 -0.44 0.50 18.95
C ASP A 214 1.01 0.98 18.78
N TYR A 215 1.51 1.68 19.79
CA TYR A 215 2.83 2.27 19.75
C TYR A 215 3.96 1.22 19.78
N GLU A 216 3.72 0.06 20.34
CA GLU A 216 4.67 -1.05 20.29
C GLU A 216 4.80 -1.61 18.86
N ALA A 217 3.68 -1.79 18.15
CA ALA A 217 3.70 -2.19 16.74
C ALA A 217 4.38 -1.12 15.87
N ILE A 218 4.11 0.18 16.10
CA ILE A 218 4.75 1.29 15.39
C ILE A 218 6.27 1.28 15.65
N LYS A 219 6.71 1.22 16.90
CA LYS A 219 8.14 1.18 17.26
C LYS A 219 8.84 -0.02 16.64
N ARG A 220 8.20 -1.20 16.68
CA ARG A 220 8.72 -2.42 16.06
C ARG A 220 8.89 -2.25 14.56
N ALA A 221 7.87 -1.72 13.86
CA ALA A 221 7.94 -1.48 12.43
C ALA A 221 9.05 -0.49 12.04
N VAL A 222 9.21 0.60 12.82
CA VAL A 222 10.32 1.56 12.61
C VAL A 222 11.68 0.88 12.81
N TYR A 223 11.80 0.01 13.81
CA TYR A 223 13.05 -0.66 14.14
C TYR A 223 13.45 -1.71 13.09
N GLU A 224 12.49 -2.47 12.59
CA GLU A 224 12.72 -3.61 11.69
C GLU A 224 12.73 -3.20 10.21
N TYR A 225 11.86 -2.26 9.81
CA TYR A 225 11.61 -1.99 8.38
C TYR A 225 11.99 -0.57 7.95
N GLY A 226 12.01 0.41 8.83
CA GLY A 226 12.25 1.82 8.51
C GLY A 226 11.11 2.72 8.95
N GLY A 227 11.00 3.92 8.38
CA GLY A 227 10.00 4.91 8.75
C GLY A 227 8.57 4.41 8.60
N VAL A 228 7.70 4.82 9.53
CA VAL A 228 6.27 4.51 9.51
C VAL A 228 5.50 5.79 9.21
N GLU A 229 4.75 5.83 8.11
CA GLU A 229 3.83 6.92 7.81
C GLU A 229 2.71 6.96 8.86
N SER A 230 2.43 8.16 9.35
CA SER A 230 1.37 8.44 10.32
C SER A 230 0.86 9.86 10.13
N ALA A 231 -0.05 10.31 11.00
CA ALA A 231 -0.64 11.63 10.83
C ALA A 231 -0.71 12.42 12.13
N VAL A 232 -0.81 13.75 11.96
CA VAL A 232 -1.02 14.72 13.03
C VAL A 232 -2.07 15.74 12.62
N TYR A 233 -2.61 16.48 13.58
CA TYR A 233 -3.43 17.65 13.30
C TYR A 233 -2.58 18.91 13.28
N ILE A 234 -2.68 19.67 12.18
CA ILE A 234 -2.02 20.98 11.99
C ILE A 234 -3.10 22.01 11.62
N PRO A 235 -3.21 23.16 12.32
CA PRO A 235 -4.12 24.24 11.92
C PRO A 235 -3.81 24.80 10.53
N ALA A 236 -4.85 25.17 9.79
CA ALA A 236 -4.73 25.65 8.40
C ALA A 236 -3.86 26.90 8.19
N ASP A 237 -3.63 27.68 9.24
CA ASP A 237 -2.78 28.88 9.24
C ASP A 237 -1.37 28.64 9.81
N PHE A 238 -1.07 27.39 10.17
CA PHE A 238 0.26 26.99 10.64
C PHE A 238 1.28 27.23 9.52
N GLY A 239 2.35 27.96 9.83
CA GLY A 239 3.41 28.29 8.87
C GLY A 239 3.16 29.52 7.97
N LYS A 240 1.92 30.01 7.80
CA LYS A 240 1.64 31.22 6.99
C LYS A 240 2.04 32.51 7.65
N THR A 241 2.18 32.53 8.96
CA THR A 241 2.48 33.74 9.76
C THR A 241 3.90 33.78 10.31
N GLY A 242 4.82 32.96 9.79
CA GLY A 242 6.21 32.94 10.23
C GLY A 242 6.33 32.73 11.73
N ALA A 243 6.42 31.48 12.16
CA ALA A 243 6.65 31.10 13.55
C ALA A 243 5.81 31.85 14.60
N GLY A 244 4.56 31.48 14.69
CA GLY A 244 3.95 31.40 15.99
C GLY A 244 3.51 32.63 16.73
N GLU A 245 2.46 33.27 16.32
CA GLU A 245 1.78 34.18 17.26
C GLU A 245 0.32 33.80 17.57
N LEU A 246 -0.17 32.66 17.07
CA LEU A 246 -1.58 32.33 17.28
C LEU A 246 -1.75 30.92 17.81
N GLU A 247 -2.88 30.40 17.88
CA GLU A 247 -3.36 29.12 18.46
C GLU A 247 -2.37 27.94 18.43
N ALA A 248 -1.39 27.93 17.50
CA ALA A 248 -0.29 26.99 17.46
C ALA A 248 0.61 27.02 18.73
N GLY A 249 0.76 28.16 19.40
CA GLY A 249 1.52 28.25 20.65
C GLY A 249 0.94 27.45 21.81
N GLU A 250 -0.28 26.96 21.70
CA GLU A 250 -0.88 26.09 22.69
C GLU A 250 -0.38 24.65 22.60
N PHE A 251 0.07 24.17 21.42
CA PHE A 251 0.50 22.78 21.21
C PHE A 251 1.81 22.60 20.43
N TRP A 252 2.46 23.69 19.96
CA TRP A 252 3.73 23.70 19.24
C TRP A 252 4.79 24.58 19.90
N THR A 253 6.04 24.08 20.02
CA THR A 253 7.16 24.83 20.63
C THR A 253 8.25 25.23 19.65
N GLY A 254 8.14 24.91 18.36
CA GLY A 254 9.22 25.03 17.38
C GLY A 254 9.94 23.71 17.11
N GLU A 255 9.92 22.78 18.05
CA GLU A 255 10.59 21.47 17.98
C GLU A 255 9.68 20.31 18.41
N ALA A 256 8.57 20.60 19.10
CA ALA A 256 7.71 19.59 19.70
C ALA A 256 6.22 19.92 19.57
N LEU A 257 5.44 18.90 19.21
CA LEU A 257 3.99 18.94 18.98
C LEU A 257 3.27 18.06 20.00
N CYS A 258 2.20 18.59 20.60
CA CYS A 258 1.25 17.82 21.40
C CYS A 258 -0.15 18.44 21.26
N TYR A 259 -0.96 17.93 20.36
CA TYR A 259 -2.35 18.32 20.17
C TYR A 259 -3.26 17.41 20.99
N GLN A 260 -4.03 17.98 21.91
CA GLN A 260 -4.97 17.25 22.77
C GLN A 260 -6.44 17.67 22.50
N GLY A 261 -6.77 17.82 21.22
CA GLY A 261 -8.08 18.26 20.77
C GLY A 261 -8.87 17.15 20.09
N THR A 262 -9.99 17.56 19.44
CA THR A 262 -10.93 16.64 18.78
C THR A 262 -10.96 16.79 17.26
N GLN A 263 -10.12 17.64 16.69
CA GLN A 263 -10.00 17.75 15.24
C GLN A 263 -9.29 16.51 14.70
N GLU A 264 -9.75 16.01 13.57
CA GLU A 264 -9.13 14.88 12.90
C GLU A 264 -7.77 15.27 12.31
N ALA A 265 -6.89 14.28 12.15
CA ALA A 265 -5.62 14.44 11.46
C ALA A 265 -5.82 14.99 10.05
N ASN A 266 -4.93 15.87 9.63
CA ASN A 266 -4.99 16.53 8.32
C ASN A 266 -3.61 16.73 7.67
N HIS A 267 -2.57 16.13 8.26
CA HIS A 267 -1.20 16.23 7.76
C HIS A 267 -0.43 14.95 8.03
N ASP A 268 0.16 14.40 6.98
CA ASP A 268 0.92 13.15 7.03
C ASP A 268 2.40 13.42 7.28
N ILE A 269 2.99 12.59 8.13
CA ILE A 269 4.39 12.64 8.56
C ILE A 269 4.96 11.23 8.61
N VAL A 270 6.27 11.11 8.82
CA VAL A 270 6.93 9.81 9.01
C VAL A 270 7.53 9.70 10.40
N ILE A 271 7.13 8.70 11.16
CA ILE A 271 7.78 8.33 12.43
C ILE A 271 9.08 7.62 12.10
N VAL A 272 10.20 8.16 12.56
CA VAL A 272 11.55 7.66 12.30
C VAL A 272 12.33 7.32 13.57
N GLY A 273 11.66 7.35 14.71
CA GLY A 273 12.28 7.03 16.01
C GLY A 273 11.37 7.37 17.17
N TRP A 274 11.92 7.21 18.37
CA TRP A 274 11.24 7.53 19.63
C TRP A 274 12.23 7.76 20.77
N ASP A 275 11.74 8.44 21.81
CA ASP A 275 12.40 8.54 23.12
C ASP A 275 11.34 8.46 24.22
N ASP A 276 11.33 7.35 24.97
CA ASP A 276 10.39 7.12 26.08
C ASP A 276 10.62 8.06 27.27
N HIS A 277 11.76 8.78 27.28
CA HIS A 277 12.14 9.73 28.31
C HIS A 277 12.15 11.18 27.79
N TYR A 278 11.62 11.44 26.59
CA TYR A 278 11.51 12.81 26.08
C TYR A 278 10.69 13.66 27.04
N PRO A 279 11.28 14.75 27.63
CA PRO A 279 10.64 15.45 28.71
C PRO A 279 9.32 16.10 28.31
N LYS A 280 8.27 15.84 29.06
CA LYS A 280 6.95 16.45 28.84
C LYS A 280 6.97 17.98 28.97
N GLU A 281 7.94 18.54 29.69
CA GLU A 281 8.13 19.98 29.83
C GLU A 281 8.48 20.66 28.49
N ASN A 282 8.97 19.90 27.51
CA ASN A 282 9.30 20.41 26.18
C ASN A 282 8.05 20.69 25.34
N PHE A 283 6.87 20.24 25.76
CA PHE A 283 5.61 20.49 25.07
C PHE A 283 4.85 21.67 25.67
N SER A 284 4.23 22.49 24.81
CA SER A 284 3.38 23.60 25.25
C SER A 284 2.10 23.11 25.95
N ALA A 285 1.47 22.07 25.41
CA ALA A 285 0.22 21.48 25.94
C ALA A 285 0.40 20.70 27.25
N LYS A 286 1.64 20.46 27.67
CA LYS A 286 2.01 19.80 28.94
C LYS A 286 1.31 18.46 29.15
N PRO A 287 1.68 17.44 28.38
CA PRO A 287 1.17 16.08 28.57
C PRO A 287 1.44 15.58 30.00
N GLU A 288 0.74 14.54 30.44
CA GLU A 288 0.87 14.01 31.81
C GLU A 288 2.16 13.22 32.01
N ALA A 289 2.66 12.54 30.95
CA ALA A 289 3.86 11.70 31.00
C ALA A 289 4.91 12.13 29.97
N ASP A 290 6.16 11.69 30.22
CA ASP A 290 7.27 11.78 29.27
C ASP A 290 7.05 10.80 28.11
N GLY A 291 7.76 11.05 27.00
CA GLY A 291 7.82 10.19 25.83
C GLY A 291 7.26 10.83 24.58
N ALA A 292 7.96 10.57 23.47
CA ALA A 292 7.62 11.11 22.17
C ALA A 292 8.11 10.22 21.03
N PHE A 293 7.45 10.32 19.90
CA PHE A 293 7.98 9.90 18.60
C PHE A 293 8.84 10.99 17.99
N LEU A 294 9.94 10.61 17.34
CA LEU A 294 10.71 11.46 16.45
C LEU A 294 10.13 11.31 15.04
N CYS A 295 9.73 12.43 14.44
CA CYS A 295 9.03 12.47 13.18
C CYS A 295 9.77 13.31 12.13
N LEU A 296 9.75 12.88 10.87
CA LEU A 296 10.18 13.62 9.70
C LEU A 296 8.96 14.31 9.05
N ASN A 297 9.09 15.61 8.76
CA ASN A 297 8.11 16.41 8.06
C ASN A 297 8.51 16.64 6.59
N SER A 298 7.55 17.08 5.78
CA SER A 298 7.71 17.45 4.37
C SER A 298 7.69 18.97 4.12
N TRP A 299 8.27 19.76 5.03
CA TRP A 299 8.34 21.24 4.92
C TRP A 299 9.78 21.75 4.87
N GLY A 300 10.67 20.94 4.30
CA GLY A 300 12.07 21.26 4.12
C GLY A 300 12.89 21.26 5.42
N SER A 301 14.19 21.38 5.28
CA SER A 301 15.14 21.39 6.41
C SER A 301 15.06 22.67 7.28
N GLY A 302 14.30 23.65 6.87
CA GLY A 302 14.05 24.86 7.67
C GLY A 302 13.02 24.69 8.77
N PHE A 303 12.31 23.58 8.81
CA PHE A 303 11.31 23.23 9.83
C PHE A 303 11.95 22.42 10.96
N GLY A 304 11.60 22.73 12.21
CA GLY A 304 12.09 21.99 13.38
C GLY A 304 13.62 21.88 13.44
N GLU A 305 14.13 20.69 13.73
CA GLU A 305 15.55 20.34 13.68
C GLU A 305 15.86 19.67 12.34
N ASP A 306 16.29 20.41 11.31
CA ASP A 306 16.59 19.91 9.98
C ASP A 306 15.43 19.14 9.30
N GLY A 307 14.17 19.54 9.56
CA GLY A 307 12.97 18.89 9.07
C GLY A 307 12.35 17.88 10.04
N TYR A 308 12.97 17.65 11.19
CA TYR A 308 12.52 16.72 12.23
C TYR A 308 11.89 17.45 13.40
N PHE A 309 10.99 16.73 14.10
CA PHE A 309 10.33 17.24 15.30
C PHE A 309 9.80 16.09 16.17
N TYR A 310 9.49 16.37 17.42
CA TYR A 310 8.95 15.40 18.35
C TYR A 310 7.44 15.53 18.47
N VAL A 311 6.73 14.39 18.52
CA VAL A 311 5.29 14.33 18.77
C VAL A 311 5.04 13.50 20.03
N SER A 312 4.37 14.10 21.03
CA SER A 312 4.06 13.43 22.29
C SER A 312 3.24 12.16 22.07
N TYR A 313 3.49 11.11 22.86
CA TYR A 313 2.59 9.94 22.89
C TYR A 313 1.15 10.28 23.31
N GLU A 314 0.95 11.42 23.98
CA GLU A 314 -0.38 11.90 24.36
C GLU A 314 -1.03 12.81 23.30
N ASP A 315 -0.40 13.01 22.14
CA ASP A 315 -1.04 13.65 21.01
C ASP A 315 -2.25 12.85 20.56
N SER A 316 -3.38 13.52 20.32
CA SER A 316 -4.64 12.81 20.02
C SER A 316 -4.66 12.19 18.62
N GLN A 317 -3.77 12.61 17.71
CA GLN A 317 -3.78 12.14 16.33
C GLN A 317 -2.61 11.23 15.97
N ILE A 318 -1.44 11.36 16.61
CA ILE A 318 -0.30 10.48 16.31
C ILE A 318 -0.70 9.00 16.47
N GLY A 319 -0.39 8.17 15.49
CA GLY A 319 -0.71 6.74 15.49
C GLY A 319 -2.19 6.40 15.28
N VAL A 320 -3.05 7.35 14.83
CA VAL A 320 -4.43 7.02 14.39
C VAL A 320 -4.40 6.02 13.23
N TYR A 321 -3.32 6.00 12.49
CA TYR A 321 -2.85 4.92 11.64
C TYR A 321 -1.33 4.90 11.62
N GLY A 322 -0.77 3.76 11.27
CA GLY A 322 0.64 3.60 10.97
C GLY A 322 0.79 2.73 9.73
N ILE A 323 1.46 3.22 8.69
CA ILE A 323 1.68 2.48 7.45
C ILE A 323 3.17 2.18 7.34
N SER A 324 3.50 0.90 7.30
CA SER A 324 4.87 0.41 7.12
C SER A 324 5.00 -0.20 5.73
N TYR A 325 6.01 0.23 4.99
CA TYR A 325 6.34 -0.24 3.64
C TYR A 325 7.57 -1.15 3.75
N SER A 326 7.42 -2.40 3.32
CA SER A 326 8.47 -3.43 3.42
C SER A 326 8.46 -4.35 2.22
N GLY A 327 9.34 -5.36 2.19
CA GLY A 327 9.41 -6.27 1.07
C GLY A 327 9.74 -5.55 -0.24
N LEU A 328 10.69 -4.58 -0.21
CA LEU A 328 11.13 -3.91 -1.42
C LEU A 328 11.98 -4.88 -2.24
N GLU A 329 11.62 -5.06 -3.50
CA GLU A 329 12.32 -5.93 -4.45
C GLU A 329 12.77 -5.13 -5.67
N ASP A 330 13.84 -5.61 -6.32
CA ASP A 330 14.29 -5.06 -7.59
C ASP A 330 13.14 -5.10 -8.61
N ALA A 331 13.00 -4.05 -9.41
CA ALA A 331 11.91 -3.91 -10.37
C ALA A 331 11.85 -5.06 -11.40
N ASP A 332 12.92 -5.82 -11.56
CA ASP A 332 13.01 -6.97 -12.44
C ASP A 332 12.91 -8.34 -11.73
N HIS A 333 12.62 -8.36 -10.42
CA HIS A 333 12.47 -9.62 -9.66
C HIS A 333 11.36 -10.51 -10.23
N TYR A 334 10.19 -9.94 -10.49
CA TYR A 334 9.16 -10.55 -11.34
C TYR A 334 9.16 -9.87 -12.70
N SER A 335 8.97 -10.66 -13.76
CA SER A 335 8.95 -10.11 -15.13
C SER A 335 7.59 -9.51 -15.50
N ARG A 336 6.54 -9.81 -14.73
CA ARG A 336 5.17 -9.43 -15.07
C ARG A 336 4.24 -9.39 -13.86
N ILE A 337 3.30 -8.45 -13.91
CA ILE A 337 2.14 -8.38 -13.03
C ILE A 337 0.86 -8.61 -13.82
N TYR A 338 -0.03 -9.45 -13.30
CA TYR A 338 -1.42 -9.62 -13.73
C TYR A 338 -2.33 -9.02 -12.67
N GLN A 339 -3.17 -8.08 -13.05
CA GLN A 339 -4.04 -7.36 -12.13
C GLN A 339 -5.31 -6.86 -12.81
N THR A 340 -6.39 -6.72 -12.05
CA THR A 340 -7.67 -6.15 -12.47
C THR A 340 -8.04 -4.91 -11.66
N ASP A 341 -7.38 -4.71 -10.52
CA ASP A 341 -7.52 -3.59 -9.61
C ASP A 341 -6.33 -2.62 -9.80
N LEU A 342 -6.58 -1.38 -10.20
CA LEU A 342 -5.54 -0.35 -10.34
C LEU A 342 -5.57 0.69 -9.22
N ARG A 343 -6.72 0.83 -8.54
CA ARG A 343 -6.90 1.69 -7.37
C ARG A 343 -6.90 0.91 -6.06
N GLY A 344 -6.66 -0.41 -6.14
CA GLY A 344 -6.52 -1.28 -4.99
C GLY A 344 -7.79 -1.36 -4.12
N TRP A 345 -7.60 -1.44 -2.82
CA TRP A 345 -8.67 -1.67 -1.86
C TRP A 345 -9.54 -0.42 -1.64
N THR A 346 -10.62 -0.25 -2.40
CA THR A 346 -11.61 0.82 -2.23
C THR A 346 -12.91 0.36 -1.58
N GLY A 347 -13.07 -0.95 -1.35
CA GLY A 347 -14.22 -1.53 -0.70
C GLY A 347 -14.03 -2.98 -0.29
N GLN A 348 -15.06 -3.58 0.28
CA GLN A 348 -15.02 -4.96 0.77
C GLN A 348 -16.26 -5.74 0.34
N MET A 349 -16.09 -7.05 0.12
CA MET A 349 -17.13 -8.03 -0.17
C MET A 349 -17.09 -9.20 0.81
N GLY A 350 -18.24 -9.88 0.96
CA GLY A 350 -18.35 -11.09 1.77
C GLY A 350 -19.79 -11.57 1.91
N TYR A 351 -19.94 -12.60 2.68
CA TYR A 351 -21.23 -13.30 2.88
C TYR A 351 -21.79 -13.14 4.30
N GLY A 352 -21.36 -12.13 5.05
CA GLY A 352 -21.72 -11.98 6.46
C GLY A 352 -20.95 -12.93 7.38
N SER A 353 -19.81 -13.44 6.93
CA SER A 353 -18.90 -14.38 7.61
C SER A 353 -17.47 -13.89 7.53
N SER A 354 -16.64 -14.25 8.51
CA SER A 354 -15.19 -14.01 8.47
C SER A 354 -14.50 -14.78 7.34
N SER A 355 -15.09 -15.89 6.89
CA SER A 355 -14.52 -16.75 5.86
C SER A 355 -15.17 -16.49 4.51
N ALA A 356 -14.35 -16.45 3.47
CA ALA A 356 -14.76 -16.37 2.07
C ALA A 356 -13.68 -16.98 1.16
N TRP A 357 -14.07 -17.23 -0.09
CA TRP A 357 -13.18 -17.58 -1.19
C TRP A 357 -13.25 -16.51 -2.26
N PHE A 358 -12.13 -16.17 -2.86
CA PHE A 358 -12.07 -15.30 -4.02
C PHE A 358 -11.03 -15.78 -5.02
N ALA A 359 -11.18 -15.38 -6.27
CA ALA A 359 -10.30 -15.79 -7.34
C ALA A 359 -10.25 -14.74 -8.45
N ASN A 360 -9.13 -14.70 -9.16
CA ASN A 360 -9.01 -14.03 -10.46
C ASN A 360 -8.51 -15.03 -11.49
N VAL A 361 -9.07 -14.92 -12.71
CA VAL A 361 -8.64 -15.66 -13.90
C VAL A 361 -7.91 -14.70 -14.83
N TYR A 362 -6.75 -15.12 -15.30
CA TYR A 362 -5.89 -14.36 -16.21
C TYR A 362 -5.54 -15.18 -17.44
N THR A 363 -5.14 -14.49 -18.51
CA THR A 363 -4.53 -15.10 -19.70
C THR A 363 -3.04 -14.83 -19.70
N ALA A 364 -2.23 -15.87 -19.76
CA ALA A 364 -0.77 -15.76 -19.80
C ALA A 364 -0.33 -15.05 -21.08
N GLN A 365 0.50 -14.02 -20.93
CA GLN A 365 0.99 -13.21 -22.05
C GLN A 365 2.27 -13.78 -22.67
N GLU A 366 2.94 -14.65 -21.96
CA GLU A 366 4.07 -15.45 -22.42
C GLU A 366 4.09 -16.78 -21.66
N THR A 367 4.93 -17.72 -22.10
CA THR A 367 5.14 -18.96 -21.35
C THR A 367 6.02 -18.67 -20.14
N GLU A 368 5.44 -18.75 -18.96
CA GLU A 368 6.06 -18.32 -17.72
C GLU A 368 5.64 -19.14 -16.50
N ARG A 369 6.33 -18.94 -15.41
CA ARG A 369 5.97 -19.47 -14.11
C ARG A 369 5.25 -18.36 -13.31
N ILE A 370 4.05 -18.61 -12.83
CA ILE A 370 3.39 -17.77 -11.85
C ILE A 370 3.96 -18.11 -10.49
N ALA A 371 4.78 -17.23 -9.94
CA ALA A 371 5.65 -17.48 -8.80
C ALA A 371 5.13 -16.90 -7.48
N ALA A 372 4.19 -15.96 -7.54
CA ALA A 372 3.59 -15.35 -6.37
C ALA A 372 2.20 -14.78 -6.67
N CYS A 373 1.47 -14.42 -5.59
CA CYS A 373 0.26 -13.60 -5.67
C CYS A 373 0.31 -12.48 -4.63
N GLY A 374 -0.41 -11.39 -4.92
CA GLY A 374 -0.59 -10.28 -4.00
C GLY A 374 -2.07 -10.08 -3.67
N PHE A 375 -2.41 -9.94 -2.38
CA PHE A 375 -3.77 -9.66 -1.93
C PHE A 375 -3.78 -8.93 -0.59
N TYR A 376 -4.96 -8.42 -0.19
CA TYR A 376 -5.12 -7.71 1.07
C TYR A 376 -5.70 -8.59 2.16
N ALA A 377 -5.11 -8.52 3.36
CA ALA A 377 -5.77 -8.85 4.61
C ALA A 377 -6.52 -7.62 5.12
N THR A 378 -7.84 -7.73 5.29
CA THR A 378 -8.68 -6.58 5.69
C THR A 378 -8.68 -6.31 7.19
N VAL A 379 -8.20 -7.26 7.98
CA VAL A 379 -8.04 -7.18 9.45
C VAL A 379 -6.82 -7.97 9.90
N PRO A 380 -6.29 -7.71 11.10
CA PRO A 380 -5.23 -8.54 11.70
C PRO A 380 -5.62 -10.00 11.87
N ASP A 381 -4.61 -10.86 12.06
CA ASP A 381 -4.73 -12.29 12.31
C ASP A 381 -5.52 -13.06 11.23
N THR A 382 -5.46 -12.57 9.99
CA THR A 382 -6.11 -13.20 8.84
C THR A 382 -5.36 -14.45 8.42
N SER A 383 -6.01 -15.63 8.45
CA SER A 383 -5.46 -16.84 7.87
C SER A 383 -5.83 -17.00 6.40
N TYR A 384 -4.95 -17.61 5.61
CA TYR A 384 -5.16 -17.79 4.18
C TYR A 384 -4.65 -19.12 3.67
N ARG A 385 -5.21 -19.56 2.53
CA ARG A 385 -4.66 -20.61 1.65
C ARG A 385 -4.76 -20.15 0.21
N VAL A 386 -3.65 -20.21 -0.51
CA VAL A 386 -3.55 -19.87 -1.93
C VAL A 386 -3.52 -21.14 -2.75
N TYR A 387 -4.31 -21.15 -3.81
CA TYR A 387 -4.38 -22.25 -4.76
C TYR A 387 -4.19 -21.74 -6.18
N GLY A 388 -3.66 -22.60 -7.06
CA GLY A 388 -3.53 -22.38 -8.49
C GLY A 388 -4.31 -23.40 -9.30
N ALA A 389 -4.87 -22.97 -10.44
CA ALA A 389 -5.53 -23.83 -11.40
C ALA A 389 -5.20 -23.38 -12.83
N VAL A 390 -5.03 -24.33 -13.76
CA VAL A 390 -4.98 -24.05 -15.20
C VAL A 390 -6.36 -24.35 -15.78
N LEU A 391 -6.89 -23.41 -16.57
CA LEU A 391 -8.19 -23.57 -17.19
C LEU A 391 -8.05 -24.24 -18.57
N PRO A 392 -9.05 -25.01 -19.01
CA PRO A 392 -9.08 -25.53 -20.36
C PRO A 392 -9.15 -24.40 -21.39
N GLU A 393 -8.61 -24.63 -22.60
CA GLU A 393 -8.72 -23.71 -23.71
C GLU A 393 -10.20 -23.43 -24.03
N GLU A 394 -10.56 -22.18 -24.31
CA GLU A 394 -11.91 -21.87 -24.76
C GLU A 394 -12.16 -22.54 -26.11
N PRO A 395 -13.28 -23.26 -26.28
CA PRO A 395 -13.62 -23.87 -27.56
C PRO A 395 -13.94 -22.78 -28.60
N GLY A 396 -12.95 -22.35 -29.37
CA GLY A 396 -13.11 -21.36 -30.45
C GLY A 396 -11.92 -20.45 -30.73
N GLY A 397 -10.81 -20.55 -29.96
CA GLY A 397 -9.66 -19.65 -30.06
C GLY A 397 -8.58 -19.99 -31.10
N ALA A 398 -8.82 -20.89 -32.04
CA ALA A 398 -7.89 -21.16 -33.14
C ALA A 398 -8.39 -20.48 -34.40
N GLU A 399 -7.94 -19.25 -34.68
CA GLU A 399 -7.65 -18.67 -36.01
C GLU A 399 -7.53 -17.13 -35.91
N SER A 400 -6.37 -16.61 -35.58
CA SER A 400 -5.95 -15.28 -36.05
C SER A 400 -4.41 -15.17 -36.08
N SER A 401 -3.80 -15.98 -36.93
CA SER A 401 -2.44 -15.71 -37.42
C SER A 401 -2.42 -15.84 -38.95
N ALA A 402 -3.09 -14.92 -39.64
CA ALA A 402 -2.88 -14.71 -41.06
C ALA A 402 -2.59 -13.22 -41.27
N GLN A 403 -1.29 -12.89 -41.47
CA GLN A 403 -0.90 -11.60 -42.03
C GLN A 403 -1.55 -11.39 -43.39
N PRO A 404 -2.07 -10.20 -43.70
CA PRO A 404 -2.53 -9.89 -45.06
C PRO A 404 -1.33 -9.60 -45.94
N THR A 405 -0.94 -10.54 -46.79
CA THR A 405 -0.18 -10.24 -47.99
C THR A 405 -1.14 -9.59 -49.00
N GLY A 406 -0.82 -8.34 -49.36
CA GLY A 406 -1.62 -7.59 -50.30
C GLY A 406 -1.70 -8.23 -51.67
N GLU A 407 -2.92 -8.26 -52.22
CA GLU A 407 -3.30 -8.05 -53.61
C GLU A 407 -4.82 -8.09 -53.68
N GLU A 408 -5.44 -6.98 -54.07
CA GLU A 408 -6.88 -6.95 -54.44
C GLU A 408 -7.10 -7.69 -55.74
N PRO A 409 -8.16 -8.51 -55.83
CA PRO A 409 -8.92 -8.63 -57.05
C PRO A 409 -10.42 -8.34 -56.88
N SER A 410 -10.88 -7.61 -57.89
CA SER A 410 -12.23 -7.22 -58.17
C SER A 410 -13.29 -8.33 -58.08
N GLY A 411 -14.39 -8.04 -57.40
CA GLY A 411 -15.78 -8.34 -57.63
C GLY A 411 -16.18 -9.76 -57.96
N GLU A 412 -16.71 -10.47 -56.93
CA GLU A 412 -17.87 -11.36 -57.06
C GLU A 412 -18.42 -11.63 -55.64
N LYS A 413 -19.73 -11.35 -55.43
CA LYS A 413 -20.43 -11.70 -54.21
C LYS A 413 -20.60 -13.20 -54.10
N LEU A 414 -19.93 -13.84 -53.14
CA LEU A 414 -20.24 -15.18 -52.70
C LEU A 414 -21.21 -15.12 -51.48
N PRO A 415 -22.08 -16.14 -51.31
CA PRO A 415 -23.16 -16.10 -50.32
C PRO A 415 -22.63 -16.16 -48.90
N GLU A 416 -23.21 -15.35 -48.03
CA GLU A 416 -23.01 -15.36 -46.57
C GLU A 416 -23.29 -16.77 -46.04
N LYS A 417 -22.21 -17.47 -45.68
CA LYS A 417 -22.29 -18.66 -44.85
C LYS A 417 -22.36 -18.16 -43.41
N GLU A 418 -23.55 -18.23 -42.83
CA GLU A 418 -23.75 -18.03 -41.40
C GLU A 418 -22.77 -18.94 -40.62
N LEU A 419 -21.68 -18.38 -40.12
CA LEU A 419 -20.88 -18.96 -39.05
C LEU A 419 -21.61 -18.67 -37.74
N SER A 420 -22.62 -19.50 -37.41
CA SER A 420 -23.24 -19.53 -36.12
C SER A 420 -22.33 -20.28 -35.12
N GLY A 421 -21.19 -19.68 -34.77
CA GLY A 421 -20.53 -19.95 -33.51
C GLY A 421 -21.36 -19.26 -32.42
N LYS A 422 -22.23 -20.02 -31.76
CA LYS A 422 -22.98 -19.55 -30.61
C LYS A 422 -21.94 -19.27 -29.52
N GLU A 423 -21.79 -18.03 -29.11
CA GLU A 423 -21.01 -17.75 -27.88
C GLU A 423 -21.58 -18.60 -26.74
N PRO A 424 -20.72 -19.26 -25.93
CA PRO A 424 -21.19 -20.09 -24.83
C PRO A 424 -22.06 -19.23 -23.89
N SER A 425 -23.18 -19.78 -23.45
CA SER A 425 -24.07 -19.08 -22.53
C SER A 425 -23.31 -18.83 -21.20
N GLY A 426 -23.62 -17.77 -20.47
CA GLY A 426 -23.00 -17.48 -19.18
C GLY A 426 -23.04 -18.66 -18.18
N ALA A 427 -24.03 -19.56 -18.32
CA ALA A 427 -24.13 -20.78 -17.54
C ALA A 427 -23.10 -21.86 -17.92
N GLU A 428 -22.75 -21.99 -19.21
CA GLU A 428 -21.72 -22.91 -19.69
C GLU A 428 -20.32 -22.43 -19.28
N LYS A 429 -20.03 -21.13 -19.43
CA LYS A 429 -18.77 -20.54 -18.95
C LYS A 429 -18.57 -20.76 -17.44
N ARG A 430 -19.62 -20.59 -16.63
CA ARG A 430 -19.56 -20.82 -15.18
C ARG A 430 -19.27 -22.28 -14.83
N SER A 431 -19.87 -23.24 -15.52
CA SER A 431 -19.63 -24.69 -15.32
C SER A 431 -18.18 -25.06 -15.56
N ASP A 432 -17.56 -24.50 -16.60
CA ASP A 432 -16.17 -24.80 -16.95
C ASP A 432 -15.19 -24.23 -15.92
N ILE A 433 -15.47 -23.02 -15.40
CA ILE A 433 -14.68 -22.37 -14.33
C ILE A 433 -14.81 -23.15 -13.02
N GLU A 434 -16.03 -23.53 -12.59
CA GLU A 434 -16.23 -24.30 -11.36
C GLU A 434 -15.54 -25.66 -11.44
N SER A 435 -15.51 -26.29 -12.62
CA SER A 435 -14.81 -27.56 -12.86
C SER A 435 -13.29 -27.37 -12.74
N ALA A 436 -12.71 -26.33 -13.34
CA ALA A 436 -11.29 -26.02 -13.24
C ALA A 436 -10.88 -25.68 -11.79
N PHE A 437 -11.70 -24.89 -11.10
CA PHE A 437 -11.46 -24.52 -9.70
C PHE A 437 -11.56 -25.71 -8.74
N ALA A 438 -12.31 -26.76 -9.09
CA ALA A 438 -12.35 -27.99 -8.30
C ALA A 438 -11.05 -28.80 -8.37
N GLU A 439 -10.25 -28.65 -9.44
CA GLU A 439 -8.98 -29.34 -9.66
C GLU A 439 -7.76 -28.51 -9.17
N ARG A 440 -8.00 -27.42 -8.40
CA ARG A 440 -6.97 -26.52 -7.89
C ARG A 440 -5.94 -27.21 -6.99
N ASN A 441 -4.69 -26.75 -7.06
CA ASN A 441 -3.59 -27.22 -6.22
C ASN A 441 -3.24 -26.16 -5.16
N LEU A 442 -2.98 -26.59 -3.92
CA LEU A 442 -2.47 -25.72 -2.86
C LEU A 442 -1.06 -25.27 -3.20
N LEU A 443 -0.80 -23.96 -3.15
CA LEU A 443 0.50 -23.34 -3.41
C LEU A 443 1.14 -22.82 -2.13
N ALA A 444 0.36 -22.16 -1.27
CA ALA A 444 0.83 -21.58 -0.01
C ALA A 444 -0.30 -21.51 1.03
N GLU A 445 0.06 -21.50 2.31
CA GLU A 445 -0.86 -21.21 3.42
C GLU A 445 -0.14 -20.50 4.56
N GLY A 446 -0.85 -19.68 5.34
CA GLY A 446 -0.27 -18.95 6.46
C GLY A 446 -1.26 -18.08 7.21
N THR A 447 -0.71 -17.18 8.04
CA THR A 447 -1.48 -16.18 8.80
C THR A 447 -0.77 -14.84 8.72
N LEU A 448 -1.53 -13.77 8.54
CA LEU A 448 -1.08 -12.38 8.41
C LEU A 448 -1.41 -11.64 9.71
N SER A 449 -0.38 -11.20 10.43
CA SER A 449 -0.55 -10.57 11.77
C SER A 449 -1.16 -9.17 11.72
N TYR A 450 -1.05 -8.47 10.59
CA TYR A 450 -1.58 -7.11 10.41
C TYR A 450 -2.53 -7.06 9.21
N ALA A 451 -3.42 -6.07 9.20
CA ALA A 451 -4.10 -5.66 7.98
C ALA A 451 -3.08 -5.10 6.98
N GLY A 452 -3.37 -5.14 5.67
CA GLY A 452 -2.47 -4.59 4.67
C GLY A 452 -2.40 -5.44 3.42
N PHE A 453 -1.41 -5.17 2.57
CA PHE A 453 -1.15 -5.92 1.35
C PHE A 453 0.06 -6.83 1.52
N TYR A 454 -0.04 -8.05 1.01
CA TYR A 454 1.01 -9.06 1.13
C TYR A 454 1.22 -9.79 -0.20
N THR A 455 2.48 -9.94 -0.58
CA THR A 455 2.89 -10.82 -1.68
C THR A 455 3.33 -12.15 -1.10
N ILE A 456 2.63 -13.21 -1.50
CA ILE A 456 2.88 -14.59 -1.07
C ILE A 456 3.52 -15.35 -2.22
N SER A 457 4.75 -15.81 -2.04
CA SER A 457 5.52 -16.58 -3.01
C SER A 457 5.51 -18.08 -2.69
N TRP A 458 5.89 -18.88 -3.68
CA TRP A 458 6.03 -20.33 -3.57
C TRP A 458 7.14 -20.86 -4.49
N GLU A 459 7.79 -21.96 -4.11
CA GLU A 459 8.91 -22.54 -4.85
C GLU A 459 8.46 -23.23 -6.16
N ASP A 460 7.47 -24.12 -6.07
CA ASP A 460 6.95 -24.89 -7.20
C ASP A 460 5.79 -24.13 -7.87
N GLY A 461 6.14 -23.16 -8.72
CA GLY A 461 5.18 -22.27 -9.35
C GLY A 461 4.17 -22.97 -10.27
N LEU A 462 3.02 -22.32 -10.45
CA LEU A 462 2.04 -22.67 -11.47
C LEU A 462 2.65 -22.32 -12.84
N PHE A 463 2.72 -23.32 -13.74
CA PHE A 463 3.19 -23.11 -15.11
C PHE A 463 2.03 -22.69 -16.01
N ALA A 464 2.22 -21.61 -16.76
CA ALA A 464 1.25 -21.09 -17.73
C ALA A 464 1.91 -20.94 -19.11
N GLU A 465 1.34 -21.59 -20.13
CA GLU A 465 1.78 -21.41 -21.51
C GLU A 465 1.18 -20.12 -22.09
N GLU A 466 1.90 -19.46 -23.00
CA GLU A 466 1.40 -18.27 -23.70
C GLU A 466 -0.01 -18.50 -24.26
N GLY A 467 -0.95 -17.60 -23.98
CA GLY A 467 -2.34 -17.67 -24.38
C GLY A 467 -3.21 -18.61 -23.54
N SER A 468 -2.63 -19.43 -22.64
CA SER A 468 -3.41 -20.27 -21.74
C SER A 468 -4.05 -19.43 -20.62
N ARG A 469 -5.20 -19.90 -20.11
CA ARG A 469 -5.86 -19.29 -18.96
C ARG A 469 -5.42 -19.99 -17.67
N PHE A 470 -5.15 -19.20 -16.65
CA PHE A 470 -4.85 -19.68 -15.30
C PHE A 470 -5.64 -18.89 -14.27
N ALA A 471 -5.83 -19.47 -13.09
CA ALA A 471 -6.47 -18.84 -11.97
C ALA A 471 -5.62 -18.94 -10.72
N LEU A 472 -5.66 -17.89 -9.92
CA LEU A 472 -5.31 -17.92 -8.52
C LEU A 472 -6.57 -17.83 -7.67
N LEU A 473 -6.66 -18.67 -6.65
CA LEU A 473 -7.77 -18.73 -5.72
C LEU A 473 -7.25 -18.56 -4.30
N VAL A 474 -7.95 -17.81 -3.49
CA VAL A 474 -7.61 -17.61 -2.08
C VAL A 474 -8.81 -17.98 -1.20
N GLU A 475 -8.58 -18.88 -0.26
CA GLU A 475 -9.43 -19.08 0.89
C GLU A 475 -8.92 -18.17 2.00
N ILE A 476 -9.80 -17.33 2.58
CA ILE A 476 -9.44 -16.39 3.62
C ILE A 476 -10.38 -16.55 4.82
N ASP A 477 -9.82 -16.44 6.03
CA ASP A 477 -10.58 -16.30 7.27
C ASP A 477 -10.02 -15.11 8.07
N SER A 478 -10.81 -14.05 8.15
CA SER A 478 -10.44 -12.75 8.71
C SER A 478 -11.29 -12.47 9.95
N PRO A 479 -10.76 -12.71 11.16
CA PRO A 479 -11.53 -12.64 12.40
C PRO A 479 -12.18 -11.25 12.63
N GLY A 480 -13.46 -11.26 12.96
CA GLY A 480 -14.18 -10.02 13.34
C GLY A 480 -14.74 -9.19 12.19
N THR A 481 -14.49 -9.55 10.92
CA THR A 481 -15.17 -8.92 9.78
C THR A 481 -16.25 -9.82 9.18
N ALA A 482 -17.28 -9.22 8.59
CA ALA A 482 -18.32 -9.89 7.83
C ALA A 482 -18.08 -9.83 6.31
N GLN A 483 -17.08 -9.07 5.87
CA GLN A 483 -16.71 -8.82 4.48
C GLN A 483 -15.19 -8.89 4.32
N PRO A 484 -14.60 -10.09 4.28
CA PRO A 484 -13.14 -10.26 4.36
C PRO A 484 -12.41 -9.97 3.04
N VAL A 485 -13.10 -9.89 1.90
CA VAL A 485 -12.47 -9.76 0.58
C VAL A 485 -12.35 -8.30 0.18
N ALA A 486 -11.13 -7.83 -0.04
CA ALA A 486 -10.88 -6.49 -0.56
C ALA A 486 -11.21 -6.42 -2.06
N VAL A 487 -11.86 -5.33 -2.47
CA VAL A 487 -12.26 -5.09 -3.86
C VAL A 487 -12.04 -3.63 -4.26
N GLU A 488 -11.81 -3.41 -5.55
CA GLU A 488 -11.97 -2.11 -6.18
C GLU A 488 -13.41 -1.96 -6.70
N TYR A 489 -14.14 -0.94 -6.25
CA TYR A 489 -15.47 -0.64 -6.79
C TYR A 489 -15.39 0.09 -8.12
N GLY A 490 -16.28 -0.31 -9.05
CA GLY A 490 -16.33 0.22 -10.42
C GLY A 490 -16.81 1.66 -10.56
N GLU A 491 -17.64 2.17 -9.65
CA GLU A 491 -18.09 3.56 -9.63
C GLU A 491 -17.59 4.22 -8.34
N ASP A 492 -16.78 5.27 -8.51
CA ASP A 492 -16.43 6.12 -7.39
C ASP A 492 -17.66 6.93 -6.98
N SER A 493 -18.15 6.70 -5.77
CA SER A 493 -19.20 7.49 -5.13
C SER A 493 -18.82 8.98 -4.97
N ARG A 494 -17.59 9.35 -5.29
CA ARG A 494 -17.04 10.72 -5.23
C ARG A 494 -17.06 11.48 -6.57
N GLY A 495 -17.64 10.92 -7.64
CA GLY A 495 -17.89 11.63 -8.90
C GLY A 495 -16.66 11.85 -9.78
N GLY A 496 -15.58 11.14 -9.57
CA GLY A 496 -14.46 11.10 -10.49
C GLY A 496 -14.85 10.32 -11.75
N SER A 497 -14.83 10.98 -12.93
CA SER A 497 -15.07 10.28 -14.17
C SER A 497 -13.98 9.24 -14.38
N ARG A 498 -14.41 7.99 -14.53
CA ARG A 498 -13.57 6.92 -15.08
C ARG A 498 -12.91 7.40 -16.35
N GLY A 499 -11.61 7.59 -16.38
CA GLY A 499 -10.89 7.36 -17.62
C GLY A 499 -11.09 5.89 -17.93
N ASP A 500 -11.56 5.55 -19.14
CA ASP A 500 -11.57 4.19 -19.64
C ASP A 500 -10.11 3.70 -19.73
N VAL A 501 -9.59 3.21 -18.61
CA VAL A 501 -8.31 2.50 -18.60
C VAL A 501 -8.66 1.10 -19.07
N ASP A 502 -8.20 0.78 -20.25
CA ASP A 502 -8.30 -0.56 -20.82
C ASP A 502 -7.42 -1.49 -19.96
N ILE A 503 -8.05 -2.10 -18.95
CA ILE A 503 -7.35 -3.02 -18.05
C ILE A 503 -7.29 -4.35 -18.75
N PRO A 504 -6.11 -4.95 -18.94
CA PRO A 504 -5.97 -6.27 -19.54
C PRO A 504 -6.87 -7.26 -18.82
N GLY A 505 -7.69 -7.98 -19.59
CA GLY A 505 -8.78 -8.79 -19.09
C GLY A 505 -8.38 -9.79 -18.03
N GLY A 506 -9.07 -9.74 -16.92
CA GLY A 506 -9.16 -10.74 -15.87
C GLY A 506 -10.62 -10.82 -15.45
N GLU A 507 -11.03 -11.98 -14.95
CA GLU A 507 -12.37 -12.21 -14.43
C GLU A 507 -12.29 -12.52 -12.95
N GLY A 508 -12.99 -11.71 -12.12
CA GLY A 508 -13.02 -11.87 -10.66
C GLY A 508 -14.20 -12.74 -10.21
N TYR A 509 -13.98 -13.60 -9.24
CA TYR A 509 -14.99 -14.49 -8.67
C TYR A 509 -14.94 -14.49 -7.14
N ILE A 510 -16.12 -14.64 -6.51
CA ILE A 510 -16.27 -14.81 -5.07
C ILE A 510 -17.14 -16.04 -4.77
N SER A 511 -16.82 -16.75 -3.67
CA SER A 511 -17.56 -17.93 -3.23
C SER A 511 -17.61 -18.01 -1.72
N PHE A 512 -18.70 -18.55 -1.18
CA PHE A 512 -18.85 -18.84 0.25
C PHE A 512 -18.14 -20.14 0.65
N ASP A 513 -18.20 -21.17 -0.23
CA ASP A 513 -17.83 -22.54 0.08
C ASP A 513 -16.68 -23.10 -0.79
N GLY A 514 -16.12 -22.25 -1.69
CA GLY A 514 -15.08 -22.66 -2.65
C GLY A 514 -15.55 -23.65 -3.72
N LYS A 515 -16.87 -23.77 -3.92
CA LYS A 515 -17.49 -24.71 -4.89
C LYS A 515 -18.42 -23.99 -5.85
N SER A 516 -19.29 -23.14 -5.32
CA SER A 516 -20.24 -22.34 -6.12
C SER A 516 -19.73 -20.93 -6.22
N TRP A 517 -19.46 -20.45 -7.44
CA TRP A 517 -18.80 -19.19 -7.69
C TRP A 517 -19.72 -18.16 -8.34
N GLN A 518 -19.55 -16.92 -7.98
CA GLN A 518 -20.27 -15.76 -8.52
C GLN A 518 -19.25 -14.76 -9.06
N SER A 519 -19.55 -14.16 -10.23
CA SER A 519 -18.73 -13.08 -10.77
C SER A 519 -18.81 -11.85 -9.87
N ALA A 520 -17.66 -11.26 -9.55
CA ALA A 520 -17.56 -10.04 -8.78
C ALA A 520 -18.05 -8.83 -9.61
N GLU A 521 -17.80 -8.83 -10.91
CA GLU A 521 -18.23 -7.78 -11.82
C GLU A 521 -19.75 -7.72 -11.97
N GLU A 522 -20.43 -8.87 -12.01
CA GLU A 522 -21.90 -8.95 -12.05
C GLU A 522 -22.53 -8.45 -10.74
N ASN A 523 -21.79 -8.48 -9.63
CA ASN A 523 -22.20 -8.02 -8.31
C ASN A 523 -21.74 -6.57 -8.03
N GLY A 524 -22.16 -5.60 -8.85
CA GLY A 524 -21.91 -4.19 -8.63
C GLY A 524 -20.67 -3.62 -9.34
N GLY A 525 -20.13 -4.32 -10.35
CA GLY A 525 -18.98 -3.85 -11.14
C GLY A 525 -17.67 -3.87 -10.35
N SER A 526 -17.58 -4.71 -9.32
CA SER A 526 -16.41 -4.80 -8.44
C SER A 526 -15.31 -5.65 -9.06
N ARG A 527 -14.06 -5.32 -8.75
CA ARG A 527 -12.87 -6.09 -9.13
C ARG A 527 -12.20 -6.64 -7.88
N ILE A 528 -11.85 -7.90 -7.90
CA ILE A 528 -11.14 -8.54 -6.79
C ILE A 528 -9.69 -8.03 -6.74
N CYS A 529 -9.25 -7.54 -5.58
CA CYS A 529 -7.87 -7.13 -5.36
C CYS A 529 -6.97 -8.36 -5.14
N LEU A 530 -6.73 -9.09 -6.21
CA LEU A 530 -5.82 -10.24 -6.24
C LEU A 530 -4.93 -10.10 -7.47
N LYS A 531 -3.64 -10.08 -7.27
CA LYS A 531 -2.61 -9.94 -8.31
C LYS A 531 -1.86 -11.26 -8.47
N ALA A 532 -1.33 -11.50 -9.67
CA ALA A 532 -0.41 -12.61 -9.93
C ALA A 532 0.92 -12.07 -10.47
N TYR A 533 2.02 -12.69 -10.09
CA TYR A 533 3.35 -12.30 -10.49
C TYR A 533 4.05 -13.42 -11.25
N GLY A 534 4.47 -13.12 -12.49
CA GLY A 534 5.14 -14.04 -13.40
C GLY A 534 6.66 -13.91 -13.36
N ARG A 535 7.36 -15.03 -13.54
CA ARG A 535 8.80 -15.08 -13.83
C ARG A 535 9.04 -15.72 -15.18
N SER A 536 9.81 -15.05 -16.03
CA SER A 536 10.20 -15.58 -17.34
C SER A 536 11.13 -16.78 -17.17
N ILE A 537 10.83 -17.88 -17.86
CA ILE A 537 11.63 -19.11 -17.84
C ILE A 537 13.04 -18.89 -18.41
N GLU A 538 13.17 -17.98 -19.38
CA GLU A 538 14.49 -17.63 -19.94
C GLU A 538 15.38 -16.95 -18.90
N LYS A 539 14.84 -16.14 -18.01
CA LYS A 539 15.58 -15.47 -16.93
C LYS A 539 16.04 -16.48 -15.88
N GLU A 540 15.15 -17.34 -15.41
CA GLU A 540 15.49 -18.43 -14.46
C GLU A 540 16.62 -19.33 -14.97
N SER A 541 16.62 -19.64 -16.28
CA SER A 541 17.67 -20.47 -16.88
C SER A 541 19.03 -19.78 -16.96
N ARG A 542 19.08 -18.45 -16.98
CA ARG A 542 20.34 -17.67 -16.96
C ARG A 542 20.89 -17.56 -15.54
N GLU A 543 20.05 -17.36 -14.56
CA GLU A 543 20.41 -17.28 -13.14
C GLU A 543 20.97 -18.62 -12.64
N SER A 544 20.32 -19.74 -12.99
CA SER A 544 20.78 -21.09 -12.64
C SER A 544 22.09 -21.52 -13.35
N ASN A 545 22.45 -20.91 -14.48
CA ASN A 545 23.69 -21.21 -15.21
C ASN A 545 24.84 -20.23 -14.89
N GLY A 546 24.60 -19.19 -14.12
CA GLY A 546 25.57 -18.17 -13.73
C GLY A 546 26.08 -18.28 -12.28
N ALA A 547 25.54 -19.20 -11.49
CA ALA A 547 25.90 -19.46 -10.10
C ALA A 547 27.03 -20.50 -9.96
#